data_cf45fb7e0c58f8268698fa06500230c1
#
_entry.id   cf45fb7e0c58f8268698fa06500230c1
#
_cell.length_a   1.000
_cell.length_b   1.000
_cell.length_c   1.000
_cell.angle_alpha   90.00
_cell.angle_beta   90.00
_cell.angle_gamma   90.00
#
_symmetry.space_group_name_H-M   'P 1'
#
loop_
_entity.id
_entity.type
_entity.pdbx_description
1 polymer ?
#
loop_
_entity_poly.entity_id
_entity_poly.type
_entity_poly.pdbx_seq_one_letter_code
_entity_poly.pdbx_strand_id
1 'polypeptide(L)'
;MEPAELCVLLRRAPHVTGHTPIFIVGELSSRDARLAALRAGASDIFGEPLDVTEMLIKLDSYAHLKTLAEQMQSISHVDRETGLYNFQGFARRVEELGALSVRAHGALACVVIAIDLENDGALPEVTAFCAQAMKGGVRHSDVLGRIAAAEFAVVAPRTGATGAILLTQRLAGVMRRRSHDAAGAVPSFQLRTGYDAVGNLAYAPHSASDLLVRARRASHVIDADSRLGWIRPEE
;
A
#
# COMPACT_ATOMS: atom_id res chain seq x y z
N MET A 1 -6.28 -4.00 32.71
CA MET A 1 -6.30 -3.13 31.50
C MET A 1 -7.73 -2.72 31.30
N GLU A 2 -7.99 -1.43 31.24
CA GLU A 2 -9.33 -0.93 31.01
C GLU A 2 -9.80 -1.23 29.59
N PRO A 3 -11.09 -1.56 29.36
CA PRO A 3 -11.61 -1.89 28.05
C PRO A 3 -11.38 -0.80 26.98
N ALA A 4 -11.40 0.46 27.37
CA ALA A 4 -11.11 1.57 26.48
C ALA A 4 -9.64 1.58 26.02
N GLU A 5 -8.67 1.28 26.90
CA GLU A 5 -7.26 1.17 26.55
C GLU A 5 -7.01 0.02 25.56
N LEU A 6 -7.67 -1.12 25.81
CA LEU A 6 -7.59 -2.28 24.91
C LEU A 6 -8.13 -1.94 23.51
N CYS A 7 -9.25 -1.23 23.41
CA CYS A 7 -9.79 -0.77 22.13
C CYS A 7 -8.80 0.13 21.38
N VAL A 8 -8.15 1.08 22.06
CA VAL A 8 -7.14 1.94 21.44
C VAL A 8 -5.97 1.12 20.90
N LEU A 9 -5.49 0.14 21.68
CA LEU A 9 -4.42 -0.75 21.24
C LEU A 9 -4.81 -1.59 20.03
N LEU A 10 -6.01 -2.19 20.06
CA LEU A 10 -6.53 -2.97 18.94
C LEU A 10 -6.68 -2.12 17.67
N ARG A 11 -7.18 -0.87 17.78
CA ARG A 11 -7.32 0.05 16.63
C ARG A 11 -5.98 0.45 16.01
N ARG A 12 -4.89 0.36 16.75
CA ARG A 12 -3.53 0.60 16.23
C ARG A 12 -2.89 -0.64 15.61
N ALA A 13 -3.48 -1.82 15.79
CA ALA A 13 -2.93 -3.05 15.22
C ALA A 13 -3.06 -3.05 13.67
N PRO A 14 -2.01 -3.49 12.94
CA PRO A 14 -1.95 -3.40 11.47
C PRO A 14 -3.08 -4.10 10.74
N HIS A 15 -3.67 -5.13 11.37
CA HIS A 15 -4.75 -5.93 10.77
C HIS A 15 -6.16 -5.48 11.16
N VAL A 16 -6.29 -4.47 12.02
CA VAL A 16 -7.56 -3.93 12.48
C VAL A 16 -7.85 -2.64 11.76
N THR A 17 -8.66 -2.72 10.70
CA THR A 17 -9.09 -1.54 9.94
C THR A 17 -10.15 -0.76 10.70
N GLY A 18 -10.45 0.47 10.28
CA GLY A 18 -11.55 1.27 10.84
C GLY A 18 -12.92 0.59 10.74
N HIS A 19 -13.08 -0.37 9.81
CA HIS A 19 -14.31 -1.13 9.60
C HIS A 19 -14.33 -2.51 10.29
N THR A 20 -13.23 -2.92 10.93
CA THR A 20 -13.19 -4.16 11.71
C THR A 20 -13.99 -3.95 13.00
N PRO A 21 -15.09 -4.71 13.23
CA PRO A 21 -15.86 -4.56 14.46
C PRO A 21 -15.06 -5.04 15.67
N ILE A 22 -15.14 -4.29 16.76
CA ILE A 22 -14.59 -4.63 18.07
C ILE A 22 -15.77 -4.70 19.05
N PHE A 23 -16.02 -5.87 19.59
CA PHE A 23 -17.04 -6.09 20.60
C PHE A 23 -16.41 -6.30 21.97
N ILE A 24 -17.00 -5.69 22.99
CA ILE A 24 -16.66 -5.94 24.38
C ILE A 24 -17.76 -6.80 24.98
N VAL A 25 -17.35 -7.87 25.65
CA VAL A 25 -18.28 -8.74 26.40
C VAL A 25 -17.90 -8.65 27.86
N GLY A 26 -18.87 -8.32 28.70
CA GLY A 26 -18.70 -8.21 30.15
C GLY A 26 -19.47 -7.05 30.76
N GLU A 27 -19.52 -7.00 32.08
CA GLU A 27 -20.13 -5.91 32.81
C GLU A 27 -19.20 -4.69 32.87
N LEU A 28 -19.60 -3.63 32.16
CA LEU A 28 -19.02 -2.32 32.39
C LEU A 28 -19.81 -1.61 33.48
N SER A 29 -19.20 -1.46 34.65
CA SER A 29 -19.81 -1.05 35.91
C SER A 29 -20.42 0.35 35.90
N SER A 30 -20.10 1.20 34.90
CA SER A 30 -20.63 2.55 34.83
C SER A 30 -20.96 2.98 33.39
N ARG A 31 -21.89 3.92 33.27
CA ARG A 31 -22.21 4.59 32.02
C ARG A 31 -20.98 5.23 31.38
N ASP A 32 -20.12 5.83 32.20
CA ASP A 32 -18.91 6.55 31.74
C ASP A 32 -17.89 5.57 31.16
N ALA A 33 -17.69 4.40 31.76
CA ALA A 33 -16.83 3.34 31.23
C ALA A 33 -17.34 2.82 29.87
N ARG A 34 -18.67 2.66 29.71
CA ARG A 34 -19.28 2.27 28.41
C ARG A 34 -19.04 3.33 27.34
N LEU A 35 -19.27 4.61 27.67
CA LEU A 35 -19.04 5.72 26.74
C LEU A 35 -17.55 5.86 26.38
N ALA A 36 -16.65 5.65 27.34
CA ALA A 36 -15.20 5.66 27.09
C ALA A 36 -14.81 4.56 26.12
N ALA A 37 -15.29 3.34 26.30
CA ALA A 37 -15.02 2.22 25.41
C ALA A 37 -15.54 2.45 23.98
N LEU A 38 -16.76 2.96 23.82
CA LEU A 38 -17.33 3.31 22.52
C LEU A 38 -16.53 4.43 21.84
N ARG A 39 -16.13 5.48 22.58
CA ARG A 39 -15.26 6.55 22.03
C ARG A 39 -13.87 6.06 21.66
N ALA A 40 -13.37 5.04 22.36
CA ALA A 40 -12.10 4.39 22.05
C ALA A 40 -12.16 3.45 20.83
N GLY A 41 -13.36 3.28 20.23
CA GLY A 41 -13.53 2.53 19.00
C GLY A 41 -14.17 1.15 19.17
N ALA A 42 -14.76 0.81 20.32
CA ALA A 42 -15.64 -0.34 20.42
C ALA A 42 -16.87 -0.14 19.52
N SER A 43 -17.28 -1.18 18.81
CA SER A 43 -18.47 -1.17 17.94
C SER A 43 -19.73 -1.41 18.75
N ASP A 44 -19.66 -2.29 19.76
CA ASP A 44 -20.75 -2.56 20.69
C ASP A 44 -20.25 -3.19 21.98
N ILE A 45 -21.13 -3.26 22.98
CA ILE A 45 -20.86 -3.79 24.32
C ILE A 45 -22.02 -4.68 24.73
N PHE A 46 -21.71 -5.95 25.01
CA PHE A 46 -22.64 -6.96 25.46
C PHE A 46 -22.45 -7.21 26.96
N GLY A 47 -23.55 -7.13 27.72
CA GLY A 47 -23.57 -7.44 29.14
C GLY A 47 -23.58 -8.96 29.41
N GLU A 48 -23.39 -9.33 30.67
CA GLU A 48 -23.60 -10.68 31.16
C GLU A 48 -24.94 -10.78 31.94
N PRO A 49 -25.74 -11.86 31.74
CA PRO A 49 -25.49 -13.00 30.86
C PRO A 49 -25.59 -12.61 29.38
N LEU A 50 -24.67 -13.16 28.55
CA LEU A 50 -24.61 -12.84 27.12
C LEU A 50 -25.83 -13.35 26.36
N ASP A 51 -26.59 -12.48 25.72
CA ASP A 51 -27.56 -12.88 24.71
C ASP A 51 -26.87 -13.20 23.39
N VAL A 52 -26.64 -14.48 23.16
CA VAL A 52 -25.95 -14.99 21.96
C VAL A 52 -26.75 -14.64 20.70
N THR A 53 -28.08 -14.63 20.75
CA THR A 53 -28.93 -14.33 19.59
C THR A 53 -28.77 -12.87 19.19
N GLU A 54 -28.84 -11.93 20.14
CA GLU A 54 -28.57 -10.51 19.88
C GLU A 54 -27.17 -10.30 19.34
N MET A 55 -26.17 -10.93 19.95
CA MET A 55 -24.76 -10.82 19.50
C MET A 55 -24.58 -11.28 18.06
N LEU A 56 -25.17 -12.42 17.67
CA LEU A 56 -25.06 -12.96 16.31
C LEU A 56 -25.72 -12.04 15.28
N ILE A 57 -26.90 -11.46 15.58
CA ILE A 57 -27.57 -10.53 14.68
C ILE A 57 -26.72 -9.28 14.47
N LYS A 58 -26.14 -8.72 15.53
CA LYS A 58 -25.26 -7.56 15.43
C LYS A 58 -23.97 -7.88 14.70
N LEU A 59 -23.37 -9.05 14.96
CA LEU A 59 -22.15 -9.51 14.29
C LEU A 59 -22.38 -9.62 12.77
N ASP A 60 -23.48 -10.21 12.34
CA ASP A 60 -23.85 -10.31 10.92
C ASP A 60 -24.00 -8.93 10.29
N SER A 61 -24.70 -8.02 10.97
CA SER A 61 -24.88 -6.63 10.50
C SER A 61 -23.55 -5.90 10.34
N TYR A 62 -22.65 -6.01 11.30
CA TYR A 62 -21.31 -5.39 11.22
C TYR A 62 -20.42 -6.06 10.17
N ALA A 63 -20.48 -7.38 10.00
CA ALA A 63 -19.78 -8.10 8.95
C ALA A 63 -20.24 -7.66 7.56
N HIS A 64 -21.55 -7.47 7.37
CA HIS A 64 -22.12 -6.95 6.14
C HIS A 64 -21.65 -5.51 5.87
N LEU A 65 -21.70 -4.62 6.86
CA LEU A 65 -21.18 -3.25 6.73
C LEU A 65 -19.70 -3.21 6.40
N LYS A 66 -18.88 -4.09 7.00
CA LYS A 66 -17.46 -4.24 6.67
C LYS A 66 -17.29 -4.65 5.21
N THR A 67 -18.01 -5.66 4.75
CA THR A 67 -17.97 -6.14 3.35
C THR A 67 -18.36 -5.02 2.37
N LEU A 68 -19.43 -4.26 2.65
CA LEU A 68 -19.82 -3.12 1.83
C LEU A 68 -18.74 -2.02 1.80
N ALA A 69 -18.13 -1.71 2.95
CA ALA A 69 -17.05 -0.73 3.02
C ALA A 69 -15.81 -1.18 2.23
N GLU A 70 -15.46 -2.47 2.29
CA GLU A 70 -14.38 -3.07 1.50
C GLU A 70 -14.70 -3.07 0.00
N GLN A 71 -15.95 -3.37 -0.38
CA GLN A 71 -16.40 -3.27 -1.79
C GLN A 71 -16.36 -1.82 -2.29
N MET A 72 -16.80 -0.85 -1.49
CA MET A 72 -16.68 0.57 -1.85
C MET A 72 -15.22 1.03 -1.96
N GLN A 73 -14.32 0.45 -1.16
CA GLN A 73 -12.87 0.69 -1.29
C GLN A 73 -12.31 0.08 -2.58
N SER A 74 -12.79 -1.10 -2.99
CA SER A 74 -12.38 -1.75 -4.24
C SER A 74 -12.89 -1.03 -5.50
N ILE A 75 -14.03 -0.33 -5.41
CA ILE A 75 -14.53 0.54 -6.48
C ILE A 75 -13.70 1.84 -6.59
N SER A 76 -13.13 2.32 -5.47
CA SER A 76 -12.19 3.43 -5.51
C SER A 76 -10.87 2.96 -6.10
N HIS A 77 -10.46 3.52 -7.22
CA HIS A 77 -9.16 3.25 -7.83
C HIS A 77 -7.99 3.95 -7.13
N VAL A 78 -8.25 4.60 -6.00
CA VAL A 78 -7.30 5.44 -5.26
C VAL A 78 -7.11 4.91 -3.84
N ASP A 79 -5.86 4.83 -3.41
CA ASP A 79 -5.45 4.56 -2.03
C ASP A 79 -5.71 5.80 -1.16
N ARG A 80 -6.48 5.64 -0.08
CA ARG A 80 -6.94 6.77 0.74
C ARG A 80 -5.84 7.44 1.55
N GLU A 81 -4.82 6.67 1.94
CA GLU A 81 -3.72 7.18 2.77
C GLU A 81 -2.76 8.02 1.95
N THR A 82 -2.46 7.59 0.74
CA THR A 82 -1.44 8.21 -0.10
C THR A 82 -2.01 9.08 -1.22
N GLY A 83 -3.28 8.88 -1.57
CA GLY A 83 -3.91 9.53 -2.73
C GLY A 83 -3.33 9.10 -4.08
N LEU A 84 -2.62 7.97 -4.11
CA LEU A 84 -2.13 7.32 -5.32
C LEU A 84 -3.15 6.31 -5.85
N TYR A 85 -2.93 5.76 -7.04
CA TYR A 85 -3.71 4.59 -7.45
C TYR A 85 -3.47 3.43 -6.46
N ASN A 86 -4.56 2.75 -6.06
CA ASN A 86 -4.45 1.46 -5.38
C ASN A 86 -4.09 0.36 -6.39
N PHE A 87 -3.89 -0.88 -5.93
CA PHE A 87 -3.51 -1.99 -6.81
C PHE A 87 -4.45 -2.15 -8.02
N GLN A 88 -5.77 -2.10 -7.81
CA GLN A 88 -6.76 -2.27 -8.88
C GLN A 88 -6.73 -1.11 -9.88
N GLY A 89 -6.70 0.12 -9.39
CA GLY A 89 -6.59 1.31 -10.23
C GLY A 89 -5.27 1.33 -11.00
N PHE A 90 -4.17 0.93 -10.36
CA PHE A 90 -2.87 0.84 -11.00
C PHE A 90 -2.83 -0.25 -12.08
N ALA A 91 -3.31 -1.46 -11.79
CA ALA A 91 -3.36 -2.56 -12.76
C ALA A 91 -4.16 -2.19 -14.01
N ARG A 92 -5.33 -1.55 -13.83
CA ARG A 92 -6.12 -1.03 -14.95
C ARG A 92 -5.33 -0.01 -15.79
N ARG A 93 -4.60 0.91 -15.15
CA ARG A 93 -3.76 1.89 -15.85
C ARG A 93 -2.59 1.24 -16.60
N VAL A 94 -2.01 0.17 -16.04
CA VAL A 94 -0.98 -0.65 -16.71
C VAL A 94 -1.52 -1.23 -18.01
N GLU A 95 -2.72 -1.81 -18.00
CA GLU A 95 -3.35 -2.37 -19.19
C GLU A 95 -3.68 -1.30 -20.24
N GLU A 96 -4.23 -0.17 -19.81
CA GLU A 96 -4.54 0.96 -20.70
C GLU A 96 -3.28 1.51 -21.38
N LEU A 97 -2.20 1.74 -20.62
CA LEU A 97 -0.92 2.21 -21.16
C LEU A 97 -0.23 1.13 -21.99
N GLY A 98 -0.39 -0.15 -21.62
CA GLY A 98 0.06 -1.28 -22.42
C GLY A 98 -0.60 -1.31 -23.81
N ALA A 99 -1.92 -1.21 -23.88
CA ALA A 99 -2.66 -1.15 -25.14
C ALA A 99 -2.26 0.06 -26.02
N LEU A 100 -1.97 1.21 -25.38
CA LEU A 100 -1.46 2.39 -26.10
C LEU A 100 -0.04 2.16 -26.61
N SER A 101 0.84 1.53 -25.82
CA SER A 101 2.22 1.23 -26.20
C SER A 101 2.29 0.22 -27.33
N VAL A 102 1.44 -0.80 -27.34
CA VAL A 102 1.31 -1.75 -28.45
C VAL A 102 0.95 -1.03 -29.74
N ARG A 103 -0.08 -0.18 -29.72
CA ARG A 103 -0.51 0.59 -30.92
C ARG A 103 0.56 1.56 -31.42
N ALA A 104 1.32 2.13 -30.50
CA ALA A 104 2.39 3.08 -30.85
C ALA A 104 3.74 2.40 -31.17
N HIS A 105 3.81 1.07 -31.14
CA HIS A 105 5.07 0.32 -31.22
C HIS A 105 6.14 0.87 -30.27
N GLY A 106 5.71 1.24 -29.07
CA GLY A 106 6.51 1.97 -28.11
C GLY A 106 7.03 1.11 -26.96
N ALA A 107 8.06 1.65 -26.31
CA ALA A 107 8.63 1.09 -25.10
C ALA A 107 7.67 1.27 -23.92
N LEU A 108 7.73 0.33 -22.97
CA LEU A 108 7.04 0.38 -21.69
C LEU A 108 7.95 -0.19 -20.60
N ALA A 109 7.96 0.47 -19.44
CA ALA A 109 8.65 -0.01 -18.26
C ALA A 109 7.72 -0.03 -17.05
N CYS A 110 7.90 -1.02 -16.20
CA CYS A 110 7.37 -1.07 -14.84
C CYS A 110 8.52 -1.05 -13.84
N VAL A 111 8.39 -0.24 -12.80
CA VAL A 111 9.32 -0.16 -11.67
C VAL A 111 8.54 -0.42 -10.40
N VAL A 112 9.05 -1.29 -9.53
CA VAL A 112 8.48 -1.55 -8.20
C VAL A 112 9.50 -1.15 -7.14
N ILE A 113 9.03 -0.48 -6.11
CA ILE A 113 9.82 -0.01 -4.97
C ILE A 113 9.15 -0.55 -3.71
N ALA A 114 9.86 -1.41 -3.00
CA ALA A 114 9.44 -1.94 -1.70
C ALA A 114 10.19 -1.19 -0.58
N ILE A 115 9.49 -0.91 0.50
CA ILE A 115 10.02 -0.26 1.70
C ILE A 115 10.26 -1.34 2.74
N ASP A 116 11.47 -1.38 3.28
CA ASP A 116 11.81 -2.22 4.42
C ASP A 116 12.00 -1.35 5.66
N LEU A 117 11.36 -1.74 6.73
CA LEU A 117 11.40 -1.08 8.04
C LEU A 117 11.86 -2.05 9.11
N GLU A 118 12.62 -1.56 10.07
CA GLU A 118 12.96 -2.32 11.28
C GLU A 118 11.77 -2.42 12.24
N ASN A 119 10.83 -1.46 12.16
CA ASN A 119 9.64 -1.40 13.01
C ASN A 119 8.39 -1.12 12.15
N ASP A 120 7.53 -2.10 12.03
CA ASP A 120 6.27 -2.02 11.25
C ASP A 120 5.31 -0.93 11.75
N GLY A 121 5.42 -0.51 13.01
CA GLY A 121 4.59 0.58 13.56
C GLY A 121 4.80 1.93 12.87
N ALA A 122 5.94 2.13 12.23
CA ALA A 122 6.26 3.35 11.47
C ALA A 122 5.78 3.33 10.01
N LEU A 123 5.22 2.21 9.54
CA LEU A 123 4.85 2.01 8.14
C LEU A 123 3.89 3.09 7.59
N PRO A 124 2.81 3.51 8.28
CA PRO A 124 1.91 4.53 7.75
C PRO A 124 2.61 5.87 7.49
N GLU A 125 3.47 6.30 8.41
CA GLU A 125 4.21 7.56 8.31
C GLU A 125 5.21 7.52 7.15
N VAL A 126 6.00 6.45 7.07
CA VAL A 126 7.01 6.28 6.01
C VAL A 126 6.36 6.11 4.64
N THR A 127 5.24 5.39 4.53
CA THR A 127 4.51 5.26 3.26
C THR A 127 3.93 6.58 2.79
N ALA A 128 3.34 7.37 3.68
CA ALA A 128 2.83 8.71 3.35
C ALA A 128 3.98 9.63 2.87
N PHE A 129 5.11 9.63 3.57
CA PHE A 129 6.32 10.35 3.18
C PHE A 129 6.83 9.93 1.80
N CYS A 130 7.01 8.62 1.56
CA CYS A 130 7.49 8.08 0.29
C CYS A 130 6.53 8.41 -0.87
N ALA A 131 5.22 8.29 -0.66
CA ALA A 131 4.22 8.66 -1.65
C ALA A 131 4.34 10.12 -2.07
N GLN A 132 4.48 11.03 -1.10
CA GLN A 132 4.64 12.45 -1.36
C GLN A 132 5.98 12.77 -2.06
N ALA A 133 7.04 12.07 -1.69
CA ALA A 133 8.34 12.22 -2.34
C ALA A 133 8.29 11.76 -3.81
N MET A 134 7.69 10.60 -4.06
CA MET A 134 7.61 10.01 -5.41
C MET A 134 6.72 10.80 -6.36
N LYS A 135 5.63 11.45 -5.89
CA LYS A 135 4.80 12.33 -6.72
C LYS A 135 5.62 13.41 -7.44
N GLY A 136 6.63 13.96 -6.79
CA GLY A 136 7.53 14.94 -7.40
C GLY A 136 8.63 14.34 -8.29
N GLY A 137 8.79 13.02 -8.25
CA GLY A 137 9.84 12.32 -8.99
C GLY A 137 9.40 11.64 -10.29
N VAL A 138 8.09 11.49 -10.53
CA VAL A 138 7.53 10.89 -11.74
C VAL A 138 7.17 11.98 -12.78
N ARG A 139 7.12 11.59 -14.05
CA ARG A 139 6.64 12.45 -15.13
C ARG A 139 5.11 12.46 -15.14
N HIS A 140 4.52 13.47 -15.77
CA HIS A 140 3.05 13.55 -15.92
C HIS A 140 2.46 12.38 -16.73
N SER A 141 3.27 11.80 -17.62
CA SER A 141 2.90 10.59 -18.39
C SER A 141 2.98 9.30 -17.60
N ASP A 142 3.73 9.30 -16.51
CA ASP A 142 3.95 8.11 -15.71
C ASP A 142 2.78 7.91 -14.73
N VAL A 143 2.42 6.69 -14.45
CA VAL A 143 1.38 6.37 -13.48
C VAL A 143 2.02 5.75 -12.24
N LEU A 144 1.73 6.33 -11.09
CA LEU A 144 2.24 5.91 -9.78
C LEU A 144 1.10 5.33 -8.95
N GLY A 145 1.32 4.17 -8.34
CA GLY A 145 0.38 3.50 -7.46
C GLY A 145 1.03 2.89 -6.22
N ARG A 146 0.24 2.70 -5.18
CA ARG A 146 0.56 1.88 -4.01
C ARG A 146 -0.07 0.50 -4.23
N ILE A 147 0.75 -0.51 -4.46
CA ILE A 147 0.30 -1.85 -4.85
C ILE A 147 0.20 -2.84 -3.68
N ALA A 148 0.85 -2.52 -2.57
CA ALA A 148 0.73 -3.23 -1.29
C ALA A 148 1.04 -2.27 -0.12
N ALA A 149 0.93 -2.75 1.11
CA ALA A 149 1.14 -1.94 2.32
C ALA A 149 2.47 -1.16 2.30
N ALA A 150 3.55 -1.81 1.87
CA ALA A 150 4.90 -1.26 1.80
C ALA A 150 5.46 -1.22 0.36
N GLU A 151 4.62 -1.32 -0.68
CA GLU A 151 5.08 -1.39 -2.06
C GLU A 151 4.42 -0.34 -2.95
N PHE A 152 5.24 0.33 -3.73
CA PHE A 152 4.84 1.28 -4.75
C PHE A 152 5.25 0.78 -6.13
N ALA A 153 4.49 1.16 -7.15
CA ALA A 153 4.84 0.85 -8.53
C ALA A 153 4.67 2.08 -9.43
N VAL A 154 5.50 2.14 -10.46
CA VAL A 154 5.40 3.14 -11.53
C VAL A 154 5.34 2.40 -12.87
N VAL A 155 4.36 2.73 -13.70
CA VAL A 155 4.36 2.36 -15.11
C VAL A 155 4.71 3.59 -15.94
N ALA A 156 5.76 3.47 -16.78
CA ALA A 156 6.35 4.56 -17.53
C ALA A 156 6.29 4.27 -19.05
N PRO A 157 5.41 4.91 -19.81
CA PRO A 157 5.36 4.76 -21.26
C PRO A 157 6.59 5.41 -21.92
N ARG A 158 6.93 4.95 -23.12
CA ARG A 158 8.10 5.39 -23.90
C ARG A 158 9.42 5.29 -23.10
N THR A 159 9.52 4.30 -22.24
CA THR A 159 10.65 4.10 -21.35
C THR A 159 11.15 2.67 -21.51
N GLY A 160 12.37 2.51 -21.96
CA GLY A 160 13.06 1.21 -22.03
C GLY A 160 13.93 0.97 -20.79
N ALA A 161 14.74 -0.09 -20.80
CA ALA A 161 15.54 -0.54 -19.64
C ALA A 161 16.42 0.57 -19.04
N THR A 162 17.18 1.29 -19.85
CA THR A 162 18.01 2.40 -19.39
C THR A 162 17.18 3.50 -18.72
N GLY A 163 16.00 3.81 -19.30
CA GLY A 163 15.08 4.78 -18.73
C GLY A 163 14.48 4.32 -17.41
N ALA A 164 14.19 3.03 -17.25
CA ALA A 164 13.72 2.43 -16.00
C ALA A 164 14.78 2.55 -14.89
N ILE A 165 16.04 2.28 -15.20
CA ILE A 165 17.16 2.47 -14.27
C ILE A 165 17.25 3.92 -13.80
N LEU A 166 17.23 4.87 -14.73
CA LEU A 166 17.29 6.30 -14.41
C LEU A 166 16.09 6.76 -13.60
N LEU A 167 14.89 6.24 -13.89
CA LEU A 167 13.69 6.51 -13.12
C LEU A 167 13.83 6.03 -11.67
N THR A 168 14.30 4.80 -11.49
CA THR A 168 14.51 4.21 -10.16
C THR A 168 15.55 5.00 -9.36
N GLN A 169 16.68 5.33 -9.97
CA GLN A 169 17.73 6.15 -9.32
C GLN A 169 17.20 7.53 -8.92
N ARG A 170 16.41 8.16 -9.78
CA ARG A 170 15.79 9.45 -9.51
C ARG A 170 14.84 9.38 -8.33
N LEU A 171 13.95 8.37 -8.29
CA LEU A 171 12.99 8.18 -7.20
C LEU A 171 13.70 7.89 -5.86
N ALA A 172 14.64 6.96 -5.85
CA ALA A 172 15.45 6.69 -4.66
C ALA A 172 16.23 7.93 -4.19
N GLY A 173 16.78 8.69 -5.12
CA GLY A 173 17.49 9.94 -4.82
C GLY A 173 16.59 11.02 -4.22
N VAL A 174 15.36 11.16 -4.71
CA VAL A 174 14.38 12.11 -4.15
C VAL A 174 13.99 11.71 -2.72
N MET A 175 13.70 10.43 -2.49
CA MET A 175 13.35 9.93 -1.16
C MET A 175 14.48 10.11 -0.15
N ARG A 176 15.72 9.79 -0.52
CA ARG A 176 16.90 9.99 0.36
C ARG A 176 17.12 11.46 0.71
N ARG A 177 17.08 12.36 -0.27
CA ARG A 177 17.26 13.80 -0.02
C ARG A 177 16.20 14.32 0.93
N ARG A 178 14.92 14.02 0.68
CA ARG A 178 13.83 14.47 1.54
C ARG A 178 13.90 13.87 2.94
N SER A 179 14.32 12.61 3.08
CA SER A 179 14.53 11.98 4.39
C SER A 179 15.65 12.66 5.18
N HIS A 180 16.76 13.03 4.50
CA HIS A 180 17.83 13.80 5.10
C HIS A 180 17.38 15.21 5.53
N ASP A 181 16.61 15.88 4.66
CA ASP A 181 16.11 17.24 4.93
C ASP A 181 15.08 17.25 6.08
N ALA A 182 14.39 16.14 6.31
CA ALA A 182 13.45 15.97 7.41
C ALA A 182 14.13 15.82 8.79
N ALA A 183 15.47 15.85 8.86
CA ALA A 183 16.27 15.90 10.08
C ALA A 183 15.84 14.91 11.19
N GLY A 184 15.52 13.67 10.81
CA GLY A 184 15.11 12.61 11.74
C GLY A 184 13.62 12.60 12.11
N ALA A 185 12.80 13.46 11.50
CA ALA A 185 11.35 13.43 11.67
C ALA A 185 10.70 12.21 11.01
N VAL A 186 11.40 11.53 10.10
CA VAL A 186 10.92 10.31 9.44
C VAL A 186 11.79 9.14 9.92
N PRO A 187 11.17 8.03 10.36
CA PRO A 187 11.90 6.82 10.74
C PRO A 187 12.81 6.32 9.62
N SER A 188 13.93 5.67 9.98
CA SER A 188 14.85 5.10 9.01
C SER A 188 14.18 3.96 8.25
N PHE A 189 14.40 3.91 6.95
CA PHE A 189 13.88 2.87 6.06
C PHE A 189 14.88 2.53 4.97
N GLN A 190 14.77 1.32 4.45
CA GLN A 190 15.53 0.87 3.30
C GLN A 190 14.58 0.69 2.11
N LEU A 191 15.13 0.75 0.90
CA LEU A 191 14.37 0.59 -0.33
C LEU A 191 14.94 -0.60 -1.11
N ARG A 192 14.07 -1.52 -1.49
CA ARG A 192 14.36 -2.53 -2.51
C ARG A 192 13.62 -2.15 -3.78
N THR A 193 14.28 -2.31 -4.91
CA THR A 193 13.70 -1.90 -6.19
C THR A 193 13.91 -3.00 -7.22
N GLY A 194 12.88 -3.19 -8.04
CA GLY A 194 12.94 -4.06 -9.21
C GLY A 194 12.31 -3.36 -10.40
N TYR A 195 12.73 -3.70 -11.60
CA TYR A 195 12.11 -3.21 -12.82
C TYR A 195 12.08 -4.28 -13.91
N ASP A 196 11.14 -4.13 -14.80
CA ASP A 196 11.14 -4.79 -16.09
C ASP A 196 10.73 -3.82 -17.18
N ALA A 197 11.31 -3.93 -18.38
CA ALA A 197 11.09 -3.00 -19.45
C ALA A 197 11.27 -3.65 -20.81
N VAL A 198 10.45 -3.25 -21.76
CA VAL A 198 10.55 -3.67 -23.16
C VAL A 198 10.73 -2.45 -24.08
N GLY A 199 11.55 -2.59 -25.10
CA GLY A 199 11.79 -1.53 -26.08
C GLY A 199 10.62 -1.34 -27.06
N ASN A 200 9.83 -2.38 -27.30
CA ASN A 200 8.66 -2.35 -28.15
C ASN A 200 7.67 -3.42 -27.67
N LEU A 201 6.58 -2.98 -27.03
CA LEU A 201 5.62 -3.90 -26.43
C LEU A 201 4.83 -4.71 -27.48
N ALA A 202 4.69 -4.19 -28.71
CA ALA A 202 3.97 -4.90 -29.79
C ALA A 202 4.67 -6.20 -30.23
N TYR A 203 5.96 -6.30 -30.04
CA TYR A 203 6.78 -7.48 -30.38
C TYR A 203 7.32 -8.22 -29.16
N ALA A 204 6.98 -7.75 -27.96
CA ALA A 204 7.40 -8.42 -26.74
C ALA A 204 6.60 -9.72 -26.51
N PRO A 205 7.22 -10.77 -25.95
CA PRO A 205 6.52 -12.00 -25.59
C PRO A 205 5.65 -11.85 -24.34
N HIS A 206 5.67 -10.70 -23.71
CA HIS A 206 5.02 -10.40 -22.43
C HIS A 206 4.02 -9.27 -22.55
N SER A 207 2.93 -9.35 -21.79
CA SER A 207 1.94 -8.28 -21.66
C SER A 207 2.46 -7.16 -20.72
N ALA A 208 1.74 -6.03 -20.71
CA ALA A 208 2.05 -4.97 -19.75
C ALA A 208 1.86 -5.41 -18.29
N SER A 209 0.90 -6.29 -18.01
CA SER A 209 0.67 -6.87 -16.70
C SER A 209 1.80 -7.82 -16.28
N ASP A 210 2.39 -8.57 -17.22
CA ASP A 210 3.56 -9.41 -16.95
C ASP A 210 4.77 -8.57 -16.54
N LEU A 211 4.98 -7.38 -17.16
CA LEU A 211 6.05 -6.48 -16.75
C LEU A 211 5.92 -6.06 -15.28
N LEU A 212 4.69 -5.81 -14.80
CA LEU A 212 4.47 -5.48 -13.39
C LEU A 212 4.80 -6.66 -12.48
N VAL A 213 4.35 -7.86 -12.83
CA VAL A 213 4.62 -9.08 -12.04
C VAL A 213 6.13 -9.35 -11.96
N ARG A 214 6.84 -9.23 -13.09
CA ARG A 214 8.29 -9.45 -13.17
C ARG A 214 9.07 -8.39 -12.41
N ALA A 215 8.72 -7.11 -12.56
CA ALA A 215 9.32 -6.02 -11.78
C ALA A 215 9.11 -6.21 -10.26
N ARG A 216 7.92 -6.64 -9.84
CA ARG A 216 7.62 -6.95 -8.45
C ARG A 216 8.46 -8.12 -7.94
N ARG A 217 8.56 -9.19 -8.72
CA ARG A 217 9.41 -10.34 -8.38
C ARG A 217 10.87 -9.93 -8.23
N ALA A 218 11.39 -9.11 -9.14
CA ALA A 218 12.75 -8.60 -9.07
C ALA A 218 13.03 -7.79 -7.80
N SER A 219 12.04 -7.02 -7.28
CA SER A 219 12.18 -6.28 -6.02
C SER A 219 12.23 -7.17 -4.77
N HIS A 220 11.75 -8.42 -4.88
CA HIS A 220 11.74 -9.38 -3.77
C HIS A 220 12.93 -10.34 -3.76
N VAL A 221 13.75 -10.36 -4.81
CA VAL A 221 14.96 -11.18 -4.84
C VAL A 221 15.98 -10.59 -3.86
N ILE A 222 16.18 -11.29 -2.74
CA ILE A 222 17.20 -10.94 -1.74
C ILE A 222 18.56 -11.37 -2.30
N ASP A 223 19.46 -10.41 -2.51
CA ASP A 223 20.83 -10.74 -2.84
C ASP A 223 21.69 -10.76 -1.59
N ALA A 224 22.53 -11.79 -1.51
CA ALA A 224 23.59 -11.86 -0.50
C ALA A 224 24.67 -10.77 -0.69
N ASP A 225 24.67 -10.08 -1.84
CA ASP A 225 25.60 -9.00 -2.15
C ASP A 225 24.92 -7.62 -2.12
N SER A 226 24.75 -7.10 -0.91
CA SER A 226 24.15 -5.79 -0.63
C SER A 226 24.91 -4.59 -1.24
N ARG A 227 26.03 -4.82 -1.93
CA ARG A 227 26.89 -3.76 -2.51
C ARG A 227 26.51 -3.41 -3.95
N LEU A 228 25.77 -4.26 -4.65
CA LEU A 228 25.37 -4.05 -6.05
C LEU A 228 23.90 -3.61 -6.17
N GLY A 229 23.52 -2.74 -5.34
CA GLY A 229 22.47 -1.77 -5.54
C GLY A 229 21.16 -2.23 -6.12
N TRP A 230 20.21 -2.05 -5.47
CA TRP A 230 18.93 -1.33 -5.59
C TRP A 230 18.15 -1.45 -6.91
N ILE A 231 18.70 -1.93 -8.03
CA ILE A 231 18.06 -1.99 -9.33
C ILE A 231 18.39 -3.32 -9.97
N ARG A 232 17.41 -4.22 -10.06
CA ARG A 232 17.57 -5.47 -10.79
C ARG A 232 16.66 -5.48 -11.99
N PRO A 233 17.19 -5.78 -13.21
CA PRO A 233 16.37 -6.30 -14.28
C PRO A 233 15.92 -7.71 -13.90
N GLU A 234 14.75 -8.11 -14.26
CA GLU A 234 14.42 -9.52 -14.27
C GLU A 234 15.11 -10.18 -15.48
N GLU A 235 15.86 -11.27 -15.23
CA GLU A 235 16.44 -12.13 -16.25
C GLU A 235 15.41 -12.98 -16.95
#